data_168ef29670b1a8892e29080f8309cf78
#
_entry.id   168ef29670b1a8892e29080f8309cf78
#
_cell.length_a   1.000
_cell.length_b   1.000
_cell.length_c   1.000
_cell.angle_alpha   90.00
_cell.angle_beta   90.00
_cell.angle_gamma   90.00
#
_symmetry.space_group_name_H-M   'P 1'
#
loop_
_entity.id
_entity.type
_entity.pdbx_description
1 polymer ?
#
loop_
_entity_poly.entity_id
_entity_poly.type
_entity_poly.pdbx_seq_one_letter_code
_entity_poly.pdbx_strand_id
1 'polypeptide(L)'
;MNRKEAIAEWKNRKVPRGAYVVKFRADGPVFVDATPDLGAAKNLLLASLRTGSHWNKQLQAEWNAHGEAAFQYEVLEKLEDDLAPMAWRDLLKDKKKEWVAKLGAIPVTP
;
A
#
# COMPACT_ATOMS: atom_id res chain seq x y z
N MET A 1 -1.56 -23.05 23.75
CA MET A 1 -0.37 -22.23 23.48
C MET A 1 0.03 -21.47 24.73
N ASN A 2 1.28 -21.53 25.14
CA ASN A 2 1.72 -20.76 26.30
C ASN A 2 2.15 -19.34 25.85
N ARG A 3 2.34 -18.46 26.83
CA ARG A 3 2.68 -17.06 26.58
C ARG A 3 3.98 -16.89 25.76
N LYS A 4 4.97 -17.74 26.05
CA LYS A 4 6.27 -17.68 25.37
C LYS A 4 6.15 -18.06 23.90
N GLU A 5 5.36 -19.05 23.57
CA GLU A 5 5.10 -19.45 22.18
C GLU A 5 4.33 -18.36 21.42
N ALA A 6 3.37 -17.72 22.07
CA ALA A 6 2.62 -16.64 21.47
C ALA A 6 3.52 -15.45 21.12
N ILE A 7 4.45 -15.09 22.01
CA ILE A 7 5.40 -13.99 21.76
C ILE A 7 6.37 -14.36 20.63
N ALA A 8 6.89 -15.57 20.62
CA ALA A 8 7.81 -16.03 19.57
C ALA A 8 7.12 -16.05 18.21
N GLU A 9 5.89 -16.53 18.15
CA GLU A 9 5.09 -16.55 16.93
C GLU A 9 4.84 -15.15 16.42
N TRP A 10 4.50 -14.20 17.29
CA TRP A 10 4.30 -12.81 16.91
C TRP A 10 5.56 -12.16 16.37
N LYS A 11 6.72 -12.38 17.01
CA LYS A 11 8.01 -11.84 16.59
C LYS A 11 8.45 -12.39 15.23
N ASN A 12 8.12 -13.63 14.96
CA ASN A 12 8.49 -14.29 13.71
C ASN A 12 7.45 -14.09 12.59
N ARG A 13 6.38 -13.37 12.89
CA ARG A 13 5.34 -13.10 11.93
C ARG A 13 5.89 -12.24 10.80
N LYS A 14 5.79 -12.78 9.60
CA LYS A 14 6.23 -12.06 8.40
C LYS A 14 5.15 -11.11 7.95
N VAL A 15 5.52 -9.85 7.82
CA VAL A 15 4.62 -8.79 7.34
C VAL A 15 4.87 -8.63 5.85
N PRO A 16 3.84 -8.77 4.99
CA PRO A 16 4.03 -8.58 3.55
C PRO A 16 4.35 -7.12 3.25
N ARG A 17 5.41 -6.91 2.49
CA ARG A 17 5.83 -5.59 2.03
C ARG A 17 5.95 -5.61 0.51
N GLY A 18 5.77 -4.47 -0.12
CA GLY A 18 5.88 -4.38 -1.57
C GLY A 18 5.11 -3.21 -2.14
N ALA A 19 4.73 -3.34 -3.41
CA ALA A 19 4.00 -2.31 -4.14
C ALA A 19 2.52 -2.67 -4.27
N TYR A 20 1.67 -1.66 -4.23
CA TYR A 20 0.23 -1.83 -4.38
C TYR A 20 -0.35 -0.77 -5.33
N VAL A 21 -1.53 -1.07 -5.84
CA VAL A 21 -2.29 -0.15 -6.71
C VAL A 21 -3.68 0.08 -6.12
N VAL A 22 -4.15 1.32 -6.24
CA VAL A 22 -5.51 1.72 -5.88
C VAL A 22 -6.18 2.31 -7.10
N LYS A 23 -7.40 1.89 -7.37
CA LYS A 23 -8.21 2.43 -8.47
C LYS A 23 -9.68 2.43 -8.09
N PHE A 24 -10.47 3.26 -8.77
CA PHE A 24 -11.91 3.40 -8.52
C PHE A 24 -12.74 3.05 -9.76
N ARG A 25 -12.12 3.07 -10.94
CA ARG A 25 -12.78 2.74 -12.21
C ARG A 25 -11.75 2.25 -13.21
N ALA A 26 -12.20 1.43 -14.15
CA ALA A 26 -11.32 0.76 -15.11
C ALA A 26 -10.53 1.73 -15.99
N ASP A 27 -11.15 2.86 -16.37
CA ASP A 27 -10.56 3.86 -17.27
C ASP A 27 -10.11 5.12 -16.56
N GLY A 28 -10.10 5.11 -15.23
CA GLY A 28 -9.72 6.27 -14.43
C GLY A 28 -8.26 6.26 -14.01
N PRO A 29 -7.87 7.26 -13.21
CA PRO A 29 -6.51 7.32 -12.70
C PRO A 29 -6.19 6.14 -11.80
N VAL A 30 -4.93 5.72 -11.83
CA VAL A 30 -4.40 4.60 -11.05
C VAL A 30 -3.37 5.18 -10.09
N PHE A 31 -3.44 4.79 -8.82
CA PHE A 31 -2.53 5.28 -7.78
C PHE A 31 -1.67 4.12 -7.30
N VAL A 32 -0.36 4.36 -7.18
CA VAL A 32 0.61 3.34 -6.80
C VAL A 32 1.48 3.84 -5.67
N ASP A 33 1.82 2.95 -4.78
CA ASP A 33 2.84 3.23 -3.76
C ASP A 33 3.50 1.92 -3.35
N ALA A 34 4.56 2.04 -2.58
CA ALA A 34 5.24 0.91 -1.96
C ALA A 34 5.25 1.11 -0.46
N THR A 35 5.15 0.01 0.29
CA THR A 35 4.98 0.07 1.74
C THR A 35 5.70 -1.10 2.41
N PRO A 36 6.24 -0.89 3.62
CA PRO A 36 6.78 -1.99 4.41
C PRO A 36 5.71 -2.89 5.02
N ASP A 37 4.42 -2.49 4.96
CA ASP A 37 3.31 -3.29 5.49
C ASP A 37 2.08 -3.08 4.62
N LEU A 38 1.82 -4.03 3.72
CA LEU A 38 0.71 -3.95 2.77
C LEU A 38 -0.65 -3.95 3.45
N GLY A 39 -0.81 -4.69 4.54
CA GLY A 39 -2.07 -4.72 5.29
C GLY A 39 -2.33 -3.39 6.00
N ALA A 40 -1.32 -2.86 6.68
CA ALA A 40 -1.44 -1.57 7.37
C ALA A 40 -1.69 -0.43 6.39
N ALA A 41 -1.06 -0.45 5.22
CA ALA A 41 -1.25 0.57 4.20
C ALA A 41 -2.72 0.62 3.74
N LYS A 42 -3.34 -0.51 3.51
CA LYS A 42 -4.76 -0.57 3.14
C LYS A 42 -5.64 0.04 4.23
N ASN A 43 -5.41 -0.33 5.48
CA ASN A 43 -6.19 0.18 6.61
C ASN A 43 -6.03 1.69 6.78
N LEU A 44 -4.81 2.20 6.65
CA LEU A 44 -4.54 3.63 6.74
C LEU A 44 -5.21 4.41 5.60
N LEU A 45 -5.16 3.86 4.39
CA LEU A 45 -5.84 4.46 3.24
C LEU A 45 -7.35 4.56 3.50
N LEU A 46 -7.97 3.47 3.91
CA LEU A 46 -9.40 3.46 4.18
C LEU A 46 -9.77 4.43 5.29
N ALA A 47 -9.01 4.46 6.38
CA ALA A 47 -9.28 5.36 7.50
C ALA A 47 -9.19 6.83 7.08
N SER A 48 -8.13 7.22 6.37
CA SER A 48 -7.94 8.60 5.94
C SER A 48 -8.94 9.04 4.88
N LEU A 49 -9.28 8.15 3.95
CA LEU A 49 -10.26 8.47 2.90
C LEU A 49 -11.67 8.60 3.47
N ARG A 50 -12.06 7.74 4.42
CA ARG A 50 -13.37 7.79 5.08
C ARG A 50 -13.58 9.09 5.86
N THR A 51 -12.51 9.61 6.46
CA THR A 51 -12.59 10.85 7.23
C THR A 51 -12.38 12.12 6.38
N GLY A 52 -12.05 11.95 5.09
CA GLY A 52 -11.78 13.07 4.20
C GLY A 52 -10.45 13.75 4.45
N SER A 53 -9.55 13.10 5.19
CA SER A 53 -8.29 13.70 5.64
C SER A 53 -7.06 13.24 4.86
N HIS A 54 -7.26 12.47 3.79
CA HIS A 54 -6.12 11.99 3.01
C HIS A 54 -5.40 13.16 2.37
N TRP A 55 -4.07 13.21 2.53
CA TRP A 55 -3.28 14.35 2.06
C TRP A 55 -3.12 14.40 0.53
N ASN A 56 -3.27 13.27 -0.18
CA ASN A 56 -3.30 13.25 -1.63
C ASN A 56 -4.70 13.69 -2.10
N LYS A 57 -4.81 14.91 -2.55
CA LYS A 57 -6.10 15.54 -2.90
C LYS A 57 -6.77 14.84 -4.09
N GLN A 58 -6.00 14.35 -5.04
CA GLN A 58 -6.54 13.67 -6.21
C GLN A 58 -7.16 12.32 -5.83
N LEU A 59 -6.49 11.57 -4.96
CA LEU A 59 -7.00 10.30 -4.45
C LEU A 59 -8.27 10.52 -3.63
N GLN A 60 -8.27 11.53 -2.76
CA GLN A 60 -9.44 11.88 -1.96
C GLN A 60 -10.62 12.28 -2.86
N ALA A 61 -10.37 13.03 -3.94
CA ALA A 61 -11.40 13.44 -4.87
C ALA A 61 -12.05 12.23 -5.56
N GLU A 62 -11.26 11.23 -5.96
CA GLU A 62 -11.78 10.01 -6.56
C GLU A 62 -12.64 9.23 -5.56
N TRP A 63 -12.21 9.15 -4.31
CA TRP A 63 -13.01 8.54 -3.24
C TRP A 63 -14.34 9.26 -3.06
N ASN A 64 -14.31 10.58 -2.98
CA ASN A 64 -15.53 11.39 -2.79
C ASN A 64 -16.49 11.25 -3.96
N ALA A 65 -15.97 11.11 -5.19
CA ALA A 65 -16.79 10.99 -6.39
C ALA A 65 -17.38 9.59 -6.55
N HIS A 66 -16.65 8.54 -6.22
CA HIS A 66 -17.04 7.16 -6.52
C HIS A 66 -17.41 6.31 -5.31
N GLY A 67 -16.98 6.71 -4.11
CA GLY A 67 -17.32 6.04 -2.86
C GLY A 67 -16.52 4.79 -2.56
N GLU A 68 -16.72 4.27 -1.36
CA GLU A 68 -16.00 3.10 -0.85
C GLU A 68 -16.28 1.84 -1.69
N ALA A 69 -17.48 1.68 -2.21
CA ALA A 69 -17.85 0.51 -3.01
C ALA A 69 -17.01 0.38 -4.29
N ALA A 70 -16.51 1.50 -4.82
CA ALA A 70 -15.67 1.51 -6.02
C ALA A 70 -14.18 1.32 -5.70
N PHE A 71 -13.79 1.43 -4.43
CA PHE A 71 -12.40 1.32 -4.01
C PHE A 71 -11.85 -0.07 -4.29
N GLN A 72 -10.75 -0.13 -5.04
CA GLN A 72 -10.05 -1.38 -5.34
C GLN A 72 -8.60 -1.25 -4.91
N TYR A 73 -8.13 -2.23 -4.14
CA TYR A 73 -6.77 -2.29 -3.64
C TYR A 73 -6.17 -3.64 -4.05
N GLU A 74 -5.10 -3.60 -4.81
CA GLU A 74 -4.44 -4.82 -5.26
C GLU A 74 -2.95 -4.75 -4.99
N VAL A 75 -2.36 -5.89 -4.61
CA VAL A 75 -0.92 -6.00 -4.45
C VAL A 75 -0.31 -6.28 -5.82
N LEU A 76 0.62 -5.43 -6.25
CA LEU A 76 1.32 -5.57 -7.51
C LEU A 76 2.52 -6.51 -7.39
N GLU A 77 3.28 -6.34 -6.31
CA GLU A 77 4.51 -7.12 -6.11
C GLU A 77 4.82 -7.20 -4.63
N LYS A 78 5.22 -8.37 -4.16
CA LYS A 78 5.70 -8.56 -2.79
C LYS A 78 7.21 -8.71 -2.81
N LEU A 79 7.88 -8.08 -1.86
CA LEU A 79 9.32 -8.22 -1.68
C LEU A 79 9.63 -9.41 -0.77
N GLU A 80 10.84 -9.92 -0.87
CA GLU A 80 11.29 -11.03 -0.02
C GLU A 80 11.32 -10.62 1.45
N ASP A 81 11.01 -11.57 2.33
CA ASP A 81 10.86 -11.31 3.75
C ASP A 81 12.20 -11.19 4.50
N ASP A 82 13.26 -11.74 3.93
CA ASP A 82 14.58 -11.84 4.58
C ASP A 82 15.53 -10.70 4.24
N LEU A 83 15.02 -9.65 3.59
CA LEU A 83 15.84 -8.48 3.25
C LEU A 83 16.21 -7.67 4.48
N ALA A 84 17.45 -7.16 4.51
CA ALA A 84 17.89 -6.24 5.54
C ALA A 84 17.07 -4.93 5.49
N PRO A 85 16.84 -4.26 6.64
CA PRO A 85 16.00 -3.05 6.66
C PRO A 85 16.42 -1.96 5.68
N MET A 86 17.70 -1.71 5.51
CA MET A 86 18.16 -0.70 4.55
C MET A 86 17.92 -1.13 3.12
N ALA A 87 18.10 -2.40 2.82
CA ALA A 87 17.90 -2.95 1.48
C ALA A 87 16.44 -2.85 1.05
N TRP A 88 15.49 -3.20 1.92
CA TRP A 88 14.08 -3.16 1.53
C TRP A 88 13.56 -1.71 1.39
N ARG A 89 14.11 -0.75 2.13
CA ARG A 89 13.72 0.65 1.99
C ARG A 89 14.07 1.19 0.61
N ASP A 90 15.30 0.94 0.16
CA ASP A 90 15.74 1.36 -1.16
C ASP A 90 14.97 0.64 -2.26
N LEU A 91 14.73 -0.65 -2.07
CA LEU A 91 14.00 -1.46 -3.02
C LEU A 91 12.54 -1.00 -3.15
N LEU A 92 11.91 -0.60 -2.04
CA LEU A 92 10.55 -0.05 -2.08
C LEU A 92 10.49 1.23 -2.91
N LYS A 93 11.45 2.13 -2.75
CA LYS A 93 11.54 3.35 -3.56
C LYS A 93 11.68 3.03 -5.05
N ASP A 94 12.54 2.09 -5.37
CA ASP A 94 12.78 1.68 -6.75
C ASP A 94 11.53 1.03 -7.36
N LYS A 95 10.86 0.16 -6.62
CA LYS A 95 9.64 -0.50 -7.07
C LYS A 95 8.50 0.48 -7.27
N LYS A 96 8.37 1.48 -6.40
CA LYS A 96 7.39 2.54 -6.56
C LYS A 96 7.61 3.28 -7.87
N LYS A 97 8.83 3.73 -8.14
CA LYS A 97 9.18 4.42 -9.39
C LYS A 97 8.91 3.55 -10.61
N GLU A 98 9.32 2.31 -10.54
CA GLU A 98 9.15 1.33 -11.61
C GLU A 98 7.67 1.14 -11.97
N TRP A 99 6.83 0.91 -10.97
CA TRP A 99 5.40 0.70 -11.20
C TRP A 99 4.66 1.97 -11.60
N VAL A 100 5.04 3.12 -11.05
CA VAL A 100 4.49 4.42 -11.49
C VAL A 100 4.75 4.63 -12.97
N ALA A 101 5.97 4.39 -13.43
CA ALA A 101 6.32 4.54 -14.84
C ALA A 101 5.62 3.51 -15.72
N LYS A 102 5.58 2.25 -15.26
CA LYS A 102 5.02 1.14 -16.01
C LYS A 102 3.52 1.26 -16.25
N LEU A 103 2.79 1.73 -15.26
CA LEU A 103 1.33 1.88 -15.32
C LEU A 103 0.87 3.29 -15.69
N GLY A 104 1.78 4.23 -15.81
CA GLY A 104 1.40 5.64 -15.97
C GLY A 104 0.62 6.12 -14.75
N ALA A 105 0.99 5.64 -13.58
CA ALA A 105 0.23 5.87 -12.35
C ALA A 105 0.65 7.14 -11.62
N ILE A 106 -0.19 7.55 -10.66
CA ILE A 106 0.08 8.68 -9.77
C ILE A 106 0.58 8.11 -8.45
N PRO A 107 1.70 8.59 -7.90
CA PRO A 107 2.15 8.11 -6.59
C PRO A 107 1.18 8.54 -5.49
N VAL A 108 0.85 7.63 -4.58
CA VAL A 108 -0.03 7.93 -3.43
C VAL A 108 0.66 8.91 -2.50
N THR A 109 1.95 8.70 -2.26
CA THR A 109 2.79 9.59 -1.45
C THR A 109 3.86 10.24 -2.32
N PRO A 110 4.36 11.41 -1.93
CA PRO A 110 5.37 12.11 -2.73
C PRO A 110 6.69 11.35 -2.84
#